data_1e9a3cc65c18b3233d71c1d1a5e27902
#
_entry.id   1e9a3cc65c18b3233d71c1d1a5e27902
#
_cell.length_a   1.000
_cell.length_b   1.000
_cell.length_c   1.000
_cell.angle_alpha   90.00
_cell.angle_beta   90.00
_cell.angle_gamma   90.00
#
_symmetry.space_group_name_H-M   'P 1'
#
loop_
_entity.id
_entity.type
_entity.pdbx_description
1 polymer ?
#
loop_
_entity_poly.entity_id
_entity_poly.type
_entity_poly.pdbx_seq_one_letter_code
_entity_poly.pdbx_strand_id
1 'polypeptide(L)'
;MYMHINRSLCGVAVVMVAGLAVACGRSSEPRVFFVQPKDGATVNSPVALEFGADGVSIAAVPQGTVTEARAGLGHYHVGIDTDCLPTGTDIPKAAPWVHFGDGKNVIDMQLPAGSHRLTLQVGDDLHRTIEGLCSTISVTVAQ
;
A
#
# COMPACT_ATOMS: atom_id res chain seq x y z
N MET A 1 -62.30 -63.19 14.40
CA MET A 1 -62.43 -61.77 13.94
C MET A 1 -61.16 -61.06 14.40
N TYR A 2 -60.15 -61.09 13.57
CA TYR A 2 -58.79 -60.48 13.86
C TYR A 2 -58.64 -59.17 13.07
N MET A 3 -58.43 -58.15 13.86
CA MET A 3 -58.26 -56.77 13.32
C MET A 3 -56.77 -56.51 13.14
N HIS A 4 -56.29 -56.35 11.88
CA HIS A 4 -54.93 -56.01 11.57
C HIS A 4 -54.73 -54.48 11.71
N ILE A 5 -53.87 -54.10 12.60
CA ILE A 5 -53.41 -52.70 12.77
C ILE A 5 -52.19 -52.49 11.87
N ASN A 6 -52.39 -51.70 10.85
CA ASN A 6 -51.31 -51.26 9.91
C ASN A 6 -50.56 -50.09 10.51
N ARG A 7 -49.29 -50.26 10.89
CA ARG A 7 -48.42 -49.19 11.38
C ARG A 7 -47.63 -48.62 10.20
N SER A 8 -48.05 -47.45 9.71
CA SER A 8 -47.29 -46.67 8.77
C SER A 8 -46.07 -46.03 9.47
N LEU A 9 -44.86 -46.44 9.08
CA LEU A 9 -43.64 -45.73 9.45
C LEU A 9 -43.50 -44.48 8.56
N CYS A 10 -43.60 -43.31 9.18
CA CYS A 10 -43.26 -42.04 8.55
C CYS A 10 -41.74 -41.84 8.63
N GLY A 11 -41.04 -42.06 7.54
CA GLY A 11 -39.62 -41.79 7.44
C GLY A 11 -39.37 -40.29 7.32
N VAL A 12 -38.72 -39.68 8.31
CA VAL A 12 -38.25 -38.31 8.26
C VAL A 12 -36.94 -38.28 7.47
N ALA A 13 -36.96 -37.74 6.27
CA ALA A 13 -35.74 -37.45 5.50
C ALA A 13 -35.11 -36.15 6.01
N VAL A 14 -33.98 -36.28 6.70
CA VAL A 14 -33.15 -35.13 7.09
C VAL A 14 -32.32 -34.69 5.86
N VAL A 15 -32.71 -33.58 5.25
CA VAL A 15 -31.91 -32.94 4.19
C VAL A 15 -30.80 -32.13 4.87
N MET A 16 -29.56 -32.60 4.79
CA MET A 16 -28.38 -31.81 5.18
C MET A 16 -28.11 -30.81 4.07
N VAL A 17 -28.37 -29.53 4.32
CA VAL A 17 -27.93 -28.43 3.47
C VAL A 17 -26.50 -28.10 3.87
N ALA A 18 -25.54 -28.54 3.05
CA ALA A 18 -24.15 -28.12 3.18
C ALA A 18 -24.02 -26.65 2.74
N GLY A 19 -23.94 -25.74 3.71
CA GLY A 19 -23.66 -24.34 3.46
C GLY A 19 -22.23 -24.16 2.92
N LEU A 20 -22.06 -23.80 1.65
CA LEU A 20 -20.79 -23.29 1.13
C LEU A 20 -20.56 -21.91 1.75
N ALA A 21 -19.65 -21.82 2.70
CA ALA A 21 -19.11 -20.54 3.16
C ALA A 21 -18.21 -19.99 2.05
N VAL A 22 -18.71 -19.02 1.28
CA VAL A 22 -17.90 -18.23 0.37
C VAL A 22 -17.02 -17.33 1.24
N ALA A 23 -15.74 -17.68 1.38
CA ALA A 23 -14.77 -16.80 1.99
C ALA A 23 -14.56 -15.60 1.03
N CYS A 24 -15.23 -14.48 1.31
CA CYS A 24 -14.88 -13.21 0.69
C CYS A 24 -13.47 -12.84 1.14
N GLY A 25 -12.49 -13.09 0.30
CA GLY A 25 -11.16 -12.55 0.45
C GLY A 25 -11.27 -11.02 0.44
N ARG A 26 -11.05 -10.37 1.59
CA ARG A 26 -10.86 -8.91 1.61
C ARG A 26 -9.59 -8.62 0.84
N SER A 27 -9.71 -8.05 -0.34
CA SER A 27 -8.60 -7.33 -0.96
C SER A 27 -8.28 -6.17 -0.02
N SER A 28 -7.09 -6.15 0.56
CA SER A 28 -6.65 -4.99 1.34
C SER A 28 -6.57 -3.80 0.40
N GLU A 29 -7.12 -2.66 0.83
CA GLU A 29 -6.98 -1.40 0.11
C GLU A 29 -5.49 -1.14 -0.20
N PRO A 30 -5.18 -0.61 -1.40
CA PRO A 30 -3.81 -0.24 -1.74
C PRO A 30 -3.25 0.76 -0.72
N ARG A 31 -2.01 0.53 -0.29
CA ARG A 31 -1.35 1.42 0.67
C ARG A 31 0.16 1.44 0.50
N VAL A 32 0.78 2.51 0.94
CA VAL A 32 2.22 2.66 1.06
C VAL A 32 2.56 3.08 2.48
N PHE A 33 3.71 2.67 2.99
CA PHE A 33 4.10 2.95 4.37
C PHE A 33 5.61 2.95 4.57
N PHE A 34 6.07 3.66 5.59
CA PHE A 34 7.44 3.56 6.07
C PHE A 34 7.60 2.29 6.92
N VAL A 35 8.53 1.42 6.53
CA VAL A 35 9.00 0.32 7.38
C VAL A 35 9.95 0.89 8.43
N GLN A 36 10.87 1.78 8.00
CA GLN A 36 11.75 2.59 8.83
C GLN A 36 11.94 3.98 8.21
N PRO A 37 12.14 5.01 9.08
CA PRO A 37 11.92 5.00 10.52
C PRO A 37 10.43 4.91 10.88
N LYS A 38 10.12 4.67 12.15
CA LYS A 38 8.74 4.75 12.66
C LYS A 38 8.35 6.21 12.88
N ASP A 39 7.05 6.48 12.83
CA ASP A 39 6.53 7.81 13.16
C ASP A 39 6.97 8.24 14.57
N GLY A 40 7.42 9.49 14.70
CA GLY A 40 7.94 10.08 15.93
C GLY A 40 9.37 9.68 16.28
N ALA A 41 10.08 8.93 15.44
CA ALA A 41 11.43 8.46 15.74
C ALA A 41 12.45 9.60 15.78
N THR A 42 13.47 9.47 16.67
CA THR A 42 14.70 10.23 16.60
C THR A 42 15.75 9.44 15.83
N VAL A 43 16.36 10.05 14.83
CA VAL A 43 17.27 9.41 13.88
C VAL A 43 18.53 10.24 13.69
N ASN A 44 19.57 9.65 13.09
CA ASN A 44 20.77 10.35 12.68
C ASN A 44 20.79 10.51 11.16
N SER A 45 21.46 11.57 10.67
CA SER A 45 21.70 11.76 9.24
C SER A 45 23.03 11.08 8.84
N PRO A 46 23.10 10.35 7.70
CA PRO A 46 22.00 10.05 6.78
C PRO A 46 20.92 9.18 7.42
N VAL A 47 19.66 9.50 7.13
CA VAL A 47 18.51 8.75 7.63
C VAL A 47 18.26 7.54 6.72
N ALA A 48 18.36 6.33 7.27
CA ALA A 48 17.99 5.12 6.55
C ALA A 48 16.46 5.03 6.43
N LEU A 49 15.95 5.06 5.22
CA LEU A 49 14.54 4.92 4.90
C LEU A 49 14.29 3.55 4.27
N GLU A 50 13.26 2.87 4.77
CA GLU A 50 12.77 1.63 4.17
C GLU A 50 11.26 1.74 3.97
N PHE A 51 10.78 1.36 2.80
CA PHE A 51 9.39 1.50 2.38
C PHE A 51 8.73 0.15 2.12
N GLY A 52 7.41 0.11 2.32
CA GLY A 52 6.56 -1.00 1.94
C GLY A 52 5.35 -0.51 1.15
N ALA A 53 4.81 -1.39 0.31
CA ALA A 53 3.60 -1.13 -0.45
C ALA A 53 2.76 -2.42 -0.56
N ASP A 54 1.45 -2.28 -0.41
CA ASP A 54 0.46 -3.33 -0.65
C ASP A 54 -0.48 -2.88 -1.76
N GLY A 55 -0.93 -3.79 -2.60
CA GLY A 55 -1.88 -3.52 -3.68
C GLY A 55 -1.30 -2.80 -4.90
N VAL A 56 0.02 -2.55 -4.93
CA VAL A 56 0.77 -2.01 -6.06
C VAL A 56 2.13 -2.70 -6.15
N SER A 57 2.65 -2.91 -7.34
CA SER A 57 4.01 -3.42 -7.54
C SER A 57 4.98 -2.28 -7.77
N ILE A 58 6.08 -2.25 -7.00
CA ILE A 58 7.12 -1.24 -7.17
C ILE A 58 8.12 -1.71 -8.21
N ALA A 59 8.39 -0.85 -9.18
CA ALA A 59 9.28 -1.17 -10.30
C ALA A 59 10.09 0.06 -10.73
N ALA A 60 11.21 -0.18 -11.39
CA ALA A 60 11.95 0.91 -12.02
C ALA A 60 11.13 1.55 -13.15
N VAL A 61 11.24 2.87 -13.26
CA VAL A 61 10.65 3.62 -14.39
C VAL A 61 11.30 3.17 -15.69
N PRO A 62 10.52 2.93 -16.76
CA PRO A 62 11.08 2.57 -18.06
C PRO A 62 12.06 3.63 -18.57
N GLN A 63 13.11 3.18 -19.25
CA GLN A 63 14.06 4.11 -19.88
C GLN A 63 13.45 4.71 -21.16
N GLY A 64 13.78 5.96 -21.43
CA GLY A 64 13.31 6.69 -22.61
C GLY A 64 11.98 7.39 -22.42
N THR A 65 11.29 7.67 -23.52
CA THR A 65 10.01 8.38 -23.48
C THR A 65 8.89 7.43 -23.08
N VAL A 66 8.22 7.73 -21.97
CA VAL A 66 7.04 7.02 -21.50
C VAL A 66 5.81 7.78 -21.94
N THR A 67 4.93 7.14 -22.69
CA THR A 67 3.68 7.72 -23.19
C THR A 67 2.44 7.16 -22.49
N GLU A 68 2.58 5.99 -21.85
CA GLU A 68 1.51 5.31 -21.13
C GLU A 68 2.06 4.62 -19.88
N ALA A 69 1.33 4.72 -18.78
CA ALA A 69 1.69 4.07 -17.53
C ALA A 69 1.32 2.57 -17.56
N ARG A 70 2.22 1.73 -17.07
CA ARG A 70 1.93 0.31 -16.87
C ARG A 70 0.95 0.12 -15.72
N ALA A 71 -0.12 -0.64 -15.95
CA ALA A 71 -1.13 -0.89 -14.94
C ALA A 71 -0.57 -1.63 -13.71
N GLY A 72 -0.92 -1.17 -12.51
CA GLY A 72 -0.53 -1.78 -11.24
C GLY A 72 0.94 -1.62 -10.86
N LEU A 73 1.71 -0.84 -11.61
CA LEU A 73 3.10 -0.51 -11.31
C LEU A 73 3.25 0.94 -10.86
N GLY A 74 4.24 1.17 -9.99
CA GLY A 74 4.59 2.50 -9.54
C GLY A 74 6.00 2.56 -8.97
N HIS A 75 6.44 3.74 -8.58
CA HIS A 75 7.72 3.98 -7.95
C HIS A 75 7.61 5.03 -6.85
N TYR A 76 8.56 5.02 -5.93
CA TYR A 76 8.51 5.87 -4.75
C TYR A 76 8.97 7.29 -5.00
N HIS A 77 8.32 8.22 -4.30
CA HIS A 77 8.74 9.61 -4.11
C HIS A 77 8.71 9.93 -2.63
N VAL A 78 9.66 10.71 -2.16
CA VAL A 78 9.66 11.23 -0.79
C VAL A 78 9.61 12.75 -0.81
N GLY A 79 8.55 13.29 -0.24
CA GLY A 79 8.43 14.72 0.03
C GLY A 79 9.02 15.06 1.39
N ILE A 80 9.82 16.13 1.47
CA ILE A 80 10.43 16.64 2.70
C ILE A 80 9.67 17.89 3.11
N ASP A 81 9.11 17.88 4.33
CA ASP A 81 8.34 18.99 4.91
C ASP A 81 7.16 19.44 4.02
N THR A 82 6.54 18.50 3.32
CA THR A 82 5.37 18.72 2.46
C THR A 82 4.31 17.64 2.68
N ASP A 83 3.09 17.89 2.21
CA ASP A 83 1.95 17.00 2.35
C ASP A 83 1.77 16.09 1.13
N CYS A 84 0.88 15.08 1.23
CA CYS A 84 0.43 14.29 0.10
C CYS A 84 -0.17 15.17 -0.99
N LEU A 85 0.17 14.89 -2.22
CA LEU A 85 -0.47 15.50 -3.39
C LEU A 85 -1.81 14.80 -3.67
N PRO A 86 -2.81 15.52 -4.19
CA PRO A 86 -4.06 14.92 -4.63
C PRO A 86 -3.86 13.84 -5.68
N THR A 87 -4.76 12.86 -5.73
CA THR A 87 -4.76 11.78 -6.72
C THR A 87 -4.75 12.34 -8.16
N GLY A 88 -3.95 11.73 -9.04
CA GLY A 88 -3.82 12.12 -10.45
C GLY A 88 -2.96 13.37 -10.68
N THR A 89 -2.35 13.92 -9.63
CA THR A 89 -1.44 15.07 -9.73
C THR A 89 -0.04 14.61 -10.12
N ASP A 90 0.64 15.37 -10.97
CA ASP A 90 2.03 15.13 -11.32
C ASP A 90 2.94 15.42 -10.12
N ILE A 91 3.76 14.44 -9.71
CA ILE A 91 4.72 14.60 -8.62
C ILE A 91 5.94 15.33 -9.18
N PRO A 92 6.35 16.50 -8.61
CA PRO A 92 7.51 17.22 -9.08
C PRO A 92 8.80 16.40 -8.96
N LYS A 93 9.71 16.54 -9.95
CA LYS A 93 11.05 15.92 -9.91
C LYS A 93 12.09 16.83 -9.26
N ALA A 94 11.67 17.78 -8.48
CA ALA A 94 12.50 18.77 -7.79
C ALA A 94 12.02 18.99 -6.37
N ALA A 95 12.86 19.60 -5.53
CA ALA A 95 12.51 19.92 -4.14
C ALA A 95 11.11 20.55 -4.05
N PRO A 96 10.31 20.19 -3.03
CA PRO A 96 10.69 19.38 -1.87
C PRO A 96 10.60 17.86 -2.11
N TRP A 97 10.38 17.41 -3.34
CA TRP A 97 10.24 15.99 -3.68
C TRP A 97 11.56 15.38 -4.16
N VAL A 98 11.84 14.17 -3.69
CA VAL A 98 12.95 13.33 -4.13
C VAL A 98 12.38 12.10 -4.83
N HIS A 99 12.86 11.85 -6.04
CA HIS A 99 12.39 10.79 -6.94
C HIS A 99 13.26 9.55 -6.84
N PHE A 100 12.65 8.39 -6.62
CA PHE A 100 13.31 7.08 -6.54
C PHE A 100 12.79 6.15 -7.65
N GLY A 101 13.24 6.41 -8.87
CA GLY A 101 12.79 5.70 -10.07
C GLY A 101 13.56 4.42 -10.39
N ASP A 102 14.35 3.89 -9.46
CA ASP A 102 15.15 2.67 -9.65
C ASP A 102 14.47 1.39 -9.13
N GLY A 103 13.28 1.52 -8.53
CA GLY A 103 12.51 0.40 -7.99
C GLY A 103 12.99 -0.14 -6.63
N LYS A 104 13.96 0.52 -6.00
CA LYS A 104 14.42 0.15 -4.66
C LYS A 104 13.46 0.63 -3.59
N ASN A 105 13.47 -0.08 -2.45
CA ASN A 105 12.68 0.25 -1.28
C ASN A 105 13.51 0.65 -0.05
N VAL A 106 14.84 0.71 -0.20
CA VAL A 106 15.76 1.13 0.86
C VAL A 106 16.69 2.19 0.30
N ILE A 107 16.81 3.30 1.03
CA ILE A 107 17.67 4.44 0.67
C ILE A 107 18.21 5.12 1.92
N ASP A 108 19.34 5.80 1.77
CA ASP A 108 19.87 6.73 2.77
C ASP A 108 19.65 8.17 2.30
N MET A 109 19.03 8.99 3.14
CA MET A 109 18.69 10.37 2.83
C MET A 109 19.40 11.34 3.79
N GLN A 110 20.12 12.30 3.22
CA GLN A 110 20.69 13.39 4.01
C GLN A 110 19.59 14.38 4.38
N LEU A 111 19.40 14.58 5.69
CA LEU A 111 18.50 15.59 6.23
C LEU A 111 19.26 16.46 7.25
N PRO A 112 18.97 17.76 7.31
CA PRO A 112 19.52 18.62 8.35
C PRO A 112 18.99 18.21 9.74
N ALA A 113 19.67 18.62 10.80
CA ALA A 113 19.18 18.42 12.16
C ALA A 113 17.89 19.21 12.39
N GLY A 114 16.94 18.61 13.12
CA GLY A 114 15.63 19.21 13.42
C GLY A 114 14.47 18.26 13.18
N SER A 115 13.25 18.78 13.34
CA SER A 115 12.02 18.02 13.10
C SER A 115 11.64 18.12 11.63
N HIS A 116 11.32 16.98 11.03
CA HIS A 116 10.90 16.87 9.63
C HIS A 116 9.63 16.05 9.51
N ARG A 117 8.78 16.43 8.54
CA ARG A 117 7.71 15.59 8.02
C ARG A 117 8.23 14.91 6.75
N LEU A 118 8.13 13.60 6.70
CA LEU A 118 8.44 12.81 5.51
C LEU A 118 7.15 12.27 4.92
N THR A 119 6.92 12.55 3.65
CA THR A 119 5.75 12.10 2.89
C THR A 119 6.18 11.10 1.85
N LEU A 120 5.76 9.84 1.99
CA LEU A 120 5.99 8.78 1.02
C LEU A 120 4.79 8.69 0.09
N GLN A 121 5.00 8.91 -1.20
CA GLN A 121 3.95 8.83 -2.21
C GLN A 121 4.42 8.00 -3.41
N VAL A 122 3.51 7.16 -3.95
CA VAL A 122 3.79 6.39 -5.16
C VAL A 122 3.23 7.11 -6.37
N GLY A 123 4.07 7.26 -7.38
CA GLY A 123 3.69 7.71 -8.71
C GLY A 123 3.72 6.57 -9.72
N ASP A 124 2.86 6.65 -10.74
CA ASP A 124 2.90 5.77 -11.91
C ASP A 124 4.11 6.10 -12.81
N ASP A 125 4.28 5.39 -13.93
CA ASP A 125 5.38 5.63 -14.88
C ASP A 125 5.38 7.05 -15.48
N LEU A 126 4.25 7.76 -15.44
CA LEU A 126 4.12 9.16 -15.84
C LEU A 126 4.29 10.13 -14.66
N HIS A 127 4.65 9.64 -13.47
CA HIS A 127 4.79 10.40 -12.21
C HIS A 127 3.49 10.98 -11.66
N ARG A 128 2.32 10.41 -12.03
CA ARG A 128 1.03 10.80 -11.46
C ARG A 128 0.75 10.02 -10.19
N THR A 129 0.28 10.72 -9.19
CA THR A 129 -0.11 10.12 -7.91
C THR A 129 -1.23 9.09 -8.09
N ILE A 130 -1.11 7.98 -7.38
CA ILE A 130 -2.09 6.87 -7.37
C ILE A 130 -2.92 6.97 -6.09
N GLU A 131 -4.23 6.75 -6.21
CA GLU A 131 -5.17 6.79 -5.09
C GLU A 131 -4.78 5.80 -3.97
N GLY A 132 -4.87 6.26 -2.71
CA GLY A 132 -4.54 5.45 -1.54
C GLY A 132 -3.04 5.25 -1.27
N LEU A 133 -2.16 5.67 -2.19
CA LEU A 133 -0.72 5.42 -2.11
C LEU A 133 0.06 6.63 -1.62
N CYS A 134 -0.34 7.17 -0.47
CA CYS A 134 0.42 8.19 0.25
C CYS A 134 0.39 7.93 1.77
N SER A 135 1.52 8.18 2.43
CA SER A 135 1.67 8.06 3.88
C SER A 135 2.65 9.10 4.39
N THR A 136 2.44 9.62 5.58
CA THR A 136 3.31 10.60 6.23
C THR A 136 3.77 10.13 7.60
N ILE A 137 4.99 10.48 7.95
CA ILE A 137 5.56 10.33 9.30
C ILE A 137 6.27 11.62 9.71
N SER A 138 6.46 11.80 11.00
CA SER A 138 7.32 12.83 11.59
C SER A 138 8.57 12.17 12.15
N VAL A 139 9.73 12.79 11.94
CA VAL A 139 11.02 12.36 12.53
C VAL A 139 11.75 13.54 13.12
N THR A 140 12.63 13.28 14.08
CA THR A 140 13.57 14.27 14.59
C THR A 140 14.98 13.81 14.26
N VAL A 141 15.70 14.58 13.44
CA VAL A 141 17.12 14.32 13.14
C VAL A 141 17.97 14.93 14.26
N ALA A 142 18.76 14.09 14.90
CA ALA A 142 19.68 14.53 15.97
C ALA A 142 20.76 15.49 15.44
N GLN A 143 21.26 16.36 16.36
CA GLN A 143 22.35 17.29 16.06
C GLN A 143 23.68 16.58 16.05
#